data_a805bc29f4cd882d1d9d5254f494863c
#
_entry.id   a805bc29f4cd882d1d9d5254f494863c
#
_cell.length_a   1.000
_cell.length_b   1.000
_cell.length_c   1.000
_cell.angle_alpha   90.00
_cell.angle_beta   90.00
_cell.angle_gamma   90.00
#
_symmetry.space_group_name_H-M   'P 1'
#
loop_
_entity.id
_entity.type
_entity.pdbx_description
1 polymer ?
#
loop_
_entity_poly.entity_id
_entity_poly.type
_entity_poly.pdbx_seq_one_letter_code
_entity_poly.pdbx_strand_id
1 'polypeptide(L)'
;MKIHITTVVAYLFLATAAAGQATAEKAAFTLSLDSFTAKIERQLQPQIVDARSPEEFAFNHIEDAVNFNLQSGDYNTFVQALDKSKPVFVYSINTGRSSALVKGLMNKGFVEAYDLQGGIANWVGGGRPYYTASKNGLTPGAYKKLLASNSLVLTDIGSRYCGSCKKVKPVLDSLRQEYGAQLKIIEVDLEDSPQLISELKTVNVFPYLILYKQGKVVYTKSGLNELKDDIETALAKAK
;
A
#
# COMPACT_ATOMS: atom_id res chain seq x y z
N MET A 1 59.64 -13.15 -15.17
CA MET A 1 58.25 -13.60 -15.44
C MET A 1 57.33 -12.90 -14.45
N LYS A 2 56.80 -11.71 -14.82
CA LYS A 2 55.90 -10.90 -14.00
C LYS A 2 54.51 -11.03 -14.58
N ILE A 3 53.62 -11.69 -13.87
CA ILE A 3 52.24 -11.95 -14.30
C ILE A 3 51.34 -10.89 -13.64
N HIS A 4 50.51 -10.26 -14.45
CA HIS A 4 49.59 -9.19 -14.16
C HIS A 4 48.48 -9.60 -13.20
N ILE A 5 48.37 -8.90 -12.05
CA ILE A 5 47.25 -8.96 -11.10
C ILE A 5 46.61 -7.56 -11.03
N THR A 6 46.08 -7.05 -12.13
CA THR A 6 45.48 -5.69 -12.10
C THR A 6 44.09 -5.61 -12.73
N THR A 7 43.51 -6.73 -13.19
CA THR A 7 42.28 -6.64 -13.99
C THR A 7 40.99 -7.15 -13.27
N VAL A 8 41.09 -7.78 -12.09
CA VAL A 8 39.93 -8.40 -11.43
C VAL A 8 39.22 -7.45 -10.43
N VAL A 9 39.95 -6.48 -9.87
CA VAL A 9 39.39 -5.58 -8.84
C VAL A 9 38.46 -4.50 -9.41
N ALA A 10 38.65 -4.09 -10.68
CA ALA A 10 37.86 -3.04 -11.31
C ALA A 10 36.40 -3.44 -11.61
N TYR A 11 36.14 -4.73 -11.89
CA TYR A 11 34.78 -5.21 -12.21
C TYR A 11 33.88 -5.38 -10.98
N LEU A 12 34.42 -5.65 -9.81
CA LEU A 12 33.62 -5.78 -8.58
C LEU A 12 33.12 -4.43 -8.05
N PHE A 13 33.87 -3.35 -8.24
CA PHE A 13 33.46 -2.02 -7.80
C PHE A 13 32.35 -1.40 -8.68
N LEU A 14 32.29 -1.72 -9.96
CA LEU A 14 31.24 -1.22 -10.87
C LEU A 14 29.88 -1.86 -10.60
N ALA A 15 29.80 -3.12 -10.20
CA ALA A 15 28.54 -3.81 -9.91
C ALA A 15 27.88 -3.30 -8.59
N THR A 16 28.70 -2.98 -7.58
CA THR A 16 28.18 -2.47 -6.30
C THR A 16 27.70 -1.01 -6.40
N ALA A 17 28.34 -0.19 -7.25
CA ALA A 17 27.92 1.19 -7.47
C ALA A 17 26.56 1.26 -8.21
N ALA A 18 26.31 0.40 -9.18
CA ALA A 18 25.05 0.36 -9.94
C ALA A 18 23.87 -0.10 -9.07
N ALA A 19 24.07 -1.08 -8.20
CA ALA A 19 23.02 -1.54 -7.26
C ALA A 19 22.71 -0.48 -6.18
N GLY A 20 23.71 0.24 -5.70
CA GLY A 20 23.55 1.33 -4.76
C GLY A 20 22.84 2.54 -5.35
N GLN A 21 23.08 2.88 -6.61
CA GLN A 21 22.41 3.96 -7.32
C GLN A 21 20.94 3.63 -7.60
N ALA A 22 20.60 2.41 -8.01
CA ALA A 22 19.22 1.99 -8.25
C ALA A 22 18.35 2.01 -6.97
N THR A 23 18.92 1.67 -5.83
CA THR A 23 18.21 1.73 -4.53
C THR A 23 18.07 3.16 -4.01
N ALA A 24 19.07 4.01 -4.20
CA ALA A 24 19.03 5.44 -3.84
C ALA A 24 18.04 6.22 -4.72
N GLU A 25 18.00 5.95 -6.03
CA GLU A 25 17.06 6.55 -6.97
C GLU A 25 15.61 6.17 -6.65
N LYS A 26 15.35 4.91 -6.31
CA LYS A 26 14.01 4.47 -5.87
C LYS A 26 13.58 5.15 -4.57
N ALA A 27 14.47 5.37 -3.64
CA ALA A 27 14.19 6.05 -2.37
C ALA A 27 13.91 7.56 -2.56
N ALA A 28 14.51 8.20 -3.58
CA ALA A 28 14.36 9.63 -3.83
C ALA A 28 12.96 10.02 -4.32
N PHE A 29 12.21 9.11 -4.93
CA PHE A 29 10.88 9.38 -5.51
C PHE A 29 9.72 8.83 -4.67
N THR A 30 9.96 7.95 -3.72
CA THR A 30 8.93 7.41 -2.83
C THR A 30 8.91 8.21 -1.52
N LEU A 31 7.77 8.80 -1.23
CA LEU A 31 7.57 9.63 -0.03
C LEU A 31 6.72 8.91 1.01
N SER A 32 7.03 9.14 2.28
CA SER A 32 6.14 8.79 3.39
C SER A 32 4.83 9.57 3.27
N LEU A 33 3.78 9.11 3.95
CA LEU A 33 2.47 9.77 3.94
C LEU A 33 2.58 11.25 4.34
N ASP A 34 3.30 11.56 5.42
CA ASP A 34 3.44 12.93 5.90
C ASP A 34 4.21 13.81 4.94
N SER A 35 5.29 13.31 4.34
CA SER A 35 6.07 14.06 3.34
C SER A 35 5.28 14.30 2.06
N PHE A 36 4.51 13.30 1.61
CA PHE A 36 3.65 13.38 0.44
C PHE A 36 2.53 14.41 0.66
N THR A 37 1.83 14.34 1.80
CA THR A 37 0.79 15.31 2.19
C THR A 37 1.34 16.72 2.29
N ALA A 38 2.46 16.92 3.00
CA ALA A 38 3.07 18.22 3.18
C ALA A 38 3.53 18.86 1.85
N LYS A 39 3.93 18.05 0.86
CA LYS A 39 4.25 18.57 -0.47
C LYS A 39 2.99 18.93 -1.28
N ILE A 40 1.91 18.16 -1.18
CA ILE A 40 0.61 18.48 -1.81
C ILE A 40 0.06 19.80 -1.27
N GLU A 41 0.05 19.99 0.05
CA GLU A 41 -0.48 21.19 0.72
C GLU A 41 0.25 22.49 0.34
N ARG A 42 1.47 22.39 -0.17
CA ARG A 42 2.23 23.54 -0.67
C ARG A 42 1.86 23.95 -2.11
N GLN A 43 1.06 23.15 -2.79
CA GLN A 43 0.62 23.44 -4.15
C GLN A 43 -0.76 24.09 -4.15
N LEU A 44 -0.94 25.17 -4.91
CA LEU A 44 -2.27 25.78 -5.11
C LEU A 44 -3.21 24.86 -5.92
N GLN A 45 -2.67 24.12 -6.88
CA GLN A 45 -3.37 23.16 -7.73
C GLN A 45 -2.47 21.95 -7.91
N PRO A 46 -2.49 20.97 -6.99
CA PRO A 46 -1.66 19.80 -7.06
C PRO A 46 -2.07 18.89 -8.21
N GLN A 47 -1.11 18.30 -8.90
CA GLN A 47 -1.34 17.26 -9.91
C GLN A 47 -1.31 15.90 -9.21
N ILE A 48 -2.46 15.39 -8.79
CA ILE A 48 -2.58 14.10 -8.09
C ILE A 48 -3.10 13.06 -9.08
N VAL A 49 -2.39 11.93 -9.19
CA VAL A 49 -2.70 10.88 -10.17
C VAL A 49 -2.88 9.53 -9.50
N ASP A 50 -4.04 8.92 -9.72
CA ASP A 50 -4.32 7.54 -9.35
C ASP A 50 -3.93 6.60 -10.49
N ALA A 51 -2.90 5.79 -10.28
CA ALA A 51 -2.40 4.84 -11.28
C ALA A 51 -3.12 3.47 -11.25
N ARG A 52 -4.28 3.40 -10.59
CA ARG A 52 -5.11 2.19 -10.52
C ARG A 52 -6.06 2.09 -11.71
N SER A 53 -6.87 1.02 -11.73
CA SER A 53 -7.89 0.88 -12.76
C SER A 53 -9.04 1.89 -12.56
N PRO A 54 -9.83 2.21 -13.61
CA PRO A 54 -11.00 3.07 -13.47
C PRO A 54 -12.03 2.54 -12.45
N GLU A 55 -12.17 1.23 -12.33
CA GLU A 55 -13.07 0.60 -11.34
C GLU A 55 -12.60 0.84 -9.92
N GLU A 56 -11.29 0.69 -9.64
CA GLU A 56 -10.70 1.00 -8.33
C GLU A 56 -10.91 2.47 -7.97
N PHE A 57 -10.65 3.36 -8.93
CA PHE A 57 -10.84 4.80 -8.78
C PHE A 57 -12.29 5.18 -8.46
N ALA A 58 -13.25 4.55 -9.14
CA ALA A 58 -14.67 4.82 -8.94
C ALA A 58 -15.16 4.46 -7.53
N PHE A 59 -14.56 3.47 -6.87
CA PHE A 59 -14.93 3.10 -5.50
C PHE A 59 -14.41 4.09 -4.47
N ASN A 60 -13.14 4.47 -4.57
CA ASN A 60 -12.50 5.42 -3.67
C ASN A 60 -11.25 6.00 -4.33
N HIS A 61 -10.94 7.25 -4.06
CA HIS A 61 -9.73 7.92 -4.53
C HIS A 61 -9.38 9.11 -3.64
N ILE A 62 -8.14 9.57 -3.71
CA ILE A 62 -7.72 10.84 -3.08
C ILE A 62 -8.51 11.97 -3.75
N GLU A 63 -9.08 12.87 -2.97
CA GLU A 63 -9.83 14.02 -3.49
C GLU A 63 -8.99 14.79 -4.52
N ASP A 64 -9.64 15.29 -5.57
CA ASP A 64 -9.02 16.00 -6.70
C ASP A 64 -8.03 15.18 -7.55
N ALA A 65 -7.89 13.89 -7.31
CA ALA A 65 -7.05 13.03 -8.15
C ALA A 65 -7.70 12.77 -9.52
N VAL A 66 -6.84 12.69 -10.54
CA VAL A 66 -7.22 12.19 -11.86
C VAL A 66 -6.78 10.72 -12.00
N ASN A 67 -7.58 9.91 -12.71
CA ASN A 67 -7.21 8.51 -12.94
C ASN A 67 -6.40 8.35 -14.23
N PHE A 68 -5.30 7.63 -14.14
CA PHE A 68 -4.56 7.18 -15.30
C PHE A 68 -3.98 5.78 -15.12
N ASN A 69 -4.52 4.82 -15.87
CA ASN A 69 -4.02 3.45 -15.90
C ASN A 69 -3.04 3.25 -17.07
N LEU A 70 -1.78 2.95 -16.76
CA LEU A 70 -0.73 2.68 -17.76
C LEU A 70 -1.06 1.54 -18.73
N GLN A 71 -1.92 0.59 -18.33
CA GLN A 71 -2.23 -0.58 -19.17
C GLN A 71 -3.29 -0.30 -20.24
N SER A 72 -4.12 0.72 -20.07
CA SER A 72 -5.27 1.00 -20.95
C SER A 72 -5.36 2.44 -21.42
N GLY A 73 -4.57 3.36 -20.87
CA GLY A 73 -4.61 4.78 -21.19
C GLY A 73 -3.62 5.20 -22.28
N ASP A 74 -3.96 6.23 -23.06
CA ASP A 74 -3.02 6.91 -23.94
C ASP A 74 -2.03 7.75 -23.11
N TYR A 75 -0.84 7.17 -22.91
CA TYR A 75 0.20 7.78 -22.12
C TYR A 75 0.68 9.13 -22.67
N ASN A 76 0.74 9.29 -24.01
CA ASN A 76 1.23 10.54 -24.58
C ASN A 76 0.23 11.68 -24.38
N THR A 77 -1.05 11.44 -24.62
CA THR A 77 -2.11 12.42 -24.36
C THR A 77 -2.17 12.79 -22.87
N PHE A 78 -2.08 11.79 -21.98
CA PHE A 78 -2.03 12.04 -20.53
C PHE A 78 -0.87 12.93 -20.12
N VAL A 79 0.36 12.62 -20.59
CA VAL A 79 1.56 13.41 -20.28
C VAL A 79 1.45 14.85 -20.78
N GLN A 80 0.80 15.08 -21.93
CA GLN A 80 0.59 16.43 -22.49
C GLN A 80 -0.38 17.28 -21.67
N ALA A 81 -1.30 16.65 -20.92
CA ALA A 81 -2.25 17.34 -20.06
C ALA A 81 -1.65 17.79 -18.71
N LEU A 82 -0.45 17.32 -18.36
CA LEU A 82 0.24 17.66 -17.13
C LEU A 82 1.24 18.80 -17.32
N ASP A 83 1.39 19.66 -16.33
CA ASP A 83 2.40 20.71 -16.28
C ASP A 83 3.74 20.13 -15.77
N LYS A 84 4.73 20.06 -16.66
CA LYS A 84 6.04 19.49 -16.36
C LYS A 84 6.87 20.29 -15.38
N SER A 85 6.55 21.58 -15.21
CA SER A 85 7.24 22.47 -14.26
C SER A 85 6.76 22.31 -12.82
N LYS A 86 5.66 21.58 -12.60
CA LYS A 86 5.05 21.32 -11.30
C LYS A 86 5.26 19.88 -10.87
N PRO A 87 5.32 19.60 -9.56
CA PRO A 87 5.39 18.23 -9.06
C PRO A 87 4.11 17.44 -9.39
N VAL A 88 4.29 16.15 -9.70
CA VAL A 88 3.19 15.17 -9.88
C VAL A 88 3.22 14.19 -8.71
N PHE A 89 2.07 14.00 -8.08
CA PHE A 89 1.88 13.11 -6.93
C PHE A 89 1.12 11.88 -7.37
N VAL A 90 1.78 10.73 -7.38
CA VAL A 90 1.22 9.49 -7.93
C VAL A 90 1.00 8.48 -6.81
N TYR A 91 -0.10 7.76 -6.86
CA TYR A 91 -0.35 6.64 -5.96
C TYR A 91 -1.01 5.46 -6.69
N SER A 92 -0.96 4.30 -6.06
CA SER A 92 -1.70 3.11 -6.51
C SER A 92 -2.25 2.36 -5.29
N ILE A 93 -2.56 1.06 -5.41
CA ILE A 93 -3.06 0.27 -4.26
C ILE A 93 -2.00 0.16 -3.16
N ASN A 94 -0.73 -0.03 -3.57
CA ASN A 94 0.48 0.02 -2.73
C ASN A 94 1.50 0.91 -3.44
N THR A 95 2.52 0.35 -4.16
CA THR A 95 3.57 1.13 -4.83
C THR A 95 3.91 0.67 -6.25
N GLY A 96 3.41 -0.46 -6.71
CA GLY A 96 3.91 -1.08 -7.96
C GLY A 96 3.59 -0.27 -9.22
N ARG A 97 2.31 0.05 -9.44
CA ARG A 97 1.83 0.79 -10.63
C ARG A 97 2.25 2.25 -10.59
N SER A 98 2.19 2.89 -9.42
CA SER A 98 2.58 4.28 -9.21
C SER A 98 4.08 4.50 -9.43
N SER A 99 4.94 3.61 -8.93
CA SER A 99 6.39 3.69 -9.17
C SER A 99 6.73 3.59 -10.67
N ALA A 100 6.02 2.74 -11.42
CA ALA A 100 6.20 2.64 -12.87
C ALA A 100 5.80 3.93 -13.59
N LEU A 101 4.68 4.56 -13.19
CA LEU A 101 4.23 5.82 -13.75
C LEU A 101 5.19 6.97 -13.41
N VAL A 102 5.63 7.09 -12.16
CA VAL A 102 6.64 8.09 -11.74
C VAL A 102 7.89 7.99 -12.59
N LYS A 103 8.45 6.79 -12.77
CA LYS A 103 9.61 6.58 -13.62
C LYS A 103 9.36 7.01 -15.07
N GLY A 104 8.18 6.71 -15.61
CA GLY A 104 7.78 7.16 -16.93
C GLY A 104 7.72 8.68 -17.07
N LEU A 105 7.14 9.38 -16.08
CA LEU A 105 7.05 10.84 -16.05
C LEU A 105 8.44 11.49 -15.98
N MET A 106 9.32 10.99 -15.11
CA MET A 106 10.71 11.48 -15.04
C MET A 106 11.45 11.32 -16.38
N ASN A 107 11.27 10.20 -17.07
CA ASN A 107 11.84 9.99 -18.40
C ASN A 107 11.25 10.93 -19.49
N LYS A 108 10.08 11.51 -19.26
CA LYS A 108 9.44 12.51 -20.13
C LYS A 108 9.80 13.95 -19.75
N GLY A 109 10.71 14.15 -18.80
CA GLY A 109 11.27 15.44 -18.43
C GLY A 109 10.45 16.22 -17.40
N PHE A 110 9.65 15.55 -16.56
CA PHE A 110 9.08 16.19 -15.38
C PHE A 110 10.19 16.48 -14.37
N VAL A 111 10.12 17.65 -13.74
CA VAL A 111 11.14 18.06 -12.75
C VAL A 111 11.00 17.30 -11.44
N GLU A 112 9.78 16.97 -11.04
CA GLU A 112 9.46 16.22 -9.82
C GLU A 112 8.26 15.31 -10.05
N ALA A 113 8.38 14.03 -9.72
CA ALA A 113 7.28 13.11 -9.63
C ALA A 113 7.47 12.19 -8.42
N TYR A 114 6.44 12.05 -7.60
CA TYR A 114 6.51 11.36 -6.31
C TYR A 114 5.52 10.21 -6.23
N ASP A 115 5.96 9.09 -5.65
CA ASP A 115 5.16 7.91 -5.34
C ASP A 115 4.81 7.90 -3.86
N LEU A 116 3.53 7.69 -3.53
CA LEU A 116 3.10 7.52 -2.15
C LEU A 116 3.45 6.12 -1.64
N GLN A 117 4.30 6.04 -0.63
CA GLN A 117 4.59 4.78 0.06
C GLN A 117 3.30 4.16 0.63
N GLY A 118 3.02 2.90 0.29
CA GLY A 118 1.81 2.20 0.72
C GLY A 118 0.54 2.62 -0.04
N GLY A 119 0.61 3.61 -0.91
CA GLY A 119 -0.49 4.02 -1.79
C GLY A 119 -1.76 4.43 -1.06
N ILE A 120 -2.93 4.13 -1.67
CA ILE A 120 -4.25 4.46 -1.10
C ILE A 120 -4.49 3.76 0.26
N ALA A 121 -3.86 2.59 0.49
CA ALA A 121 -3.94 1.91 1.78
C ALA A 121 -3.42 2.79 2.91
N ASN A 122 -2.24 3.40 2.71
CA ASN A 122 -1.62 4.30 3.68
C ASN A 122 -2.37 5.64 3.79
N TRP A 123 -2.88 6.16 2.68
CA TRP A 123 -3.66 7.41 2.69
C TRP A 123 -4.94 7.29 3.52
N VAL A 124 -5.78 6.29 3.23
CA VAL A 124 -7.03 6.04 3.95
C VAL A 124 -6.74 5.59 5.38
N GLY A 125 -5.79 4.69 5.57
CA GLY A 125 -5.39 4.20 6.89
C GLY A 125 -4.77 5.27 7.79
N GLY A 126 -4.19 6.33 7.21
CA GLY A 126 -3.73 7.52 7.92
C GLY A 126 -4.84 8.55 8.22
N GLY A 127 -6.09 8.26 7.85
CA GLY A 127 -7.23 9.14 8.09
C GLY A 127 -7.23 10.42 7.25
N ARG A 128 -6.59 10.41 6.08
CA ARG A 128 -6.56 11.54 5.16
C ARG A 128 -7.85 11.63 4.33
N PRO A 129 -8.26 12.83 3.86
CA PRO A 129 -9.49 13.00 3.06
C PRO A 129 -9.48 12.19 1.78
N TYR A 130 -10.58 11.55 1.46
CA TYR A 130 -10.75 10.74 0.26
C TYR A 130 -12.21 10.70 -0.16
N TYR A 131 -12.45 10.54 -1.46
CA TYR A 131 -13.78 10.21 -1.98
C TYR A 131 -14.07 8.72 -1.80
N THR A 132 -15.33 8.38 -1.50
CA THR A 132 -15.81 7.00 -1.52
C THR A 132 -17.26 6.89 -1.98
N ALA A 133 -17.53 5.91 -2.85
CA ALA A 133 -18.88 5.51 -3.24
C ALA A 133 -19.47 4.42 -2.32
N SER A 134 -18.67 3.90 -1.37
CA SER A 134 -19.11 2.83 -0.46
C SER A 134 -20.21 3.30 0.48
N LYS A 135 -21.27 2.48 0.60
CA LYS A 135 -22.42 2.77 1.49
C LYS A 135 -22.74 1.67 2.49
N ASN A 136 -22.20 0.46 2.31
CA ASN A 136 -22.69 -0.75 2.98
C ASN A 136 -21.61 -1.58 3.67
N GLY A 137 -20.45 -1.02 3.95
CA GLY A 137 -19.35 -1.74 4.58
C GLY A 137 -19.49 -1.95 6.09
N LEU A 138 -18.56 -2.67 6.67
CA LEU A 138 -18.47 -2.86 8.11
C LEU A 138 -18.18 -1.53 8.79
N THR A 139 -19.15 -1.03 9.56
CA THR A 139 -18.99 0.23 10.29
C THR A 139 -18.08 0.07 11.51
N PRO A 140 -17.39 1.13 11.98
CA PRO A 140 -16.60 1.08 13.20
C PRO A 140 -17.36 0.60 14.43
N GLY A 141 -18.64 1.01 14.57
CA GLY A 141 -19.51 0.56 15.65
C GLY A 141 -19.84 -0.93 15.60
N ALA A 142 -20.14 -1.48 14.42
CA ALA A 142 -20.35 -2.91 14.22
C ALA A 142 -19.07 -3.71 14.47
N TYR A 143 -17.93 -3.20 14.01
CA TYR A 143 -16.62 -3.81 14.24
C TYR A 143 -16.31 -3.90 15.75
N LYS A 144 -16.50 -2.80 16.51
CA LYS A 144 -16.31 -2.79 17.96
C LYS A 144 -17.19 -3.83 18.67
N LYS A 145 -18.44 -4.02 18.22
CA LYS A 145 -19.33 -5.07 18.76
C LYS A 145 -18.78 -6.47 18.47
N LEU A 146 -18.26 -6.73 17.28
CA LEU A 146 -17.63 -8.02 16.95
C LEU A 146 -16.41 -8.30 17.82
N LEU A 147 -15.57 -7.30 18.07
CA LEU A 147 -14.42 -7.43 18.98
C LEU A 147 -14.85 -7.71 20.43
N ALA A 148 -15.92 -7.08 20.91
CA ALA A 148 -16.43 -7.28 22.27
C ALA A 148 -17.09 -8.66 22.45
N SER A 149 -17.68 -9.23 21.39
CA SER A 149 -18.41 -10.49 21.44
C SER A 149 -17.54 -11.73 21.25
N ASN A 150 -16.25 -11.55 20.94
CA ASN A 150 -15.33 -12.66 20.66
C ASN A 150 -14.02 -12.47 21.43
N SER A 151 -13.59 -13.51 22.13
CA SER A 151 -12.35 -13.46 22.94
C SER A 151 -11.07 -13.36 22.10
N LEU A 152 -11.06 -13.97 20.91
CA LEU A 152 -9.94 -13.99 20.00
C LEU A 152 -10.42 -13.64 18.59
N VAL A 153 -9.87 -12.57 18.01
CA VAL A 153 -10.28 -12.06 16.69
C VAL A 153 -9.04 -11.77 15.84
N LEU A 154 -8.98 -12.36 14.65
CA LEU A 154 -8.03 -12.00 13.61
C LEU A 154 -8.76 -11.16 12.56
N THR A 155 -8.32 -9.93 12.36
CA THR A 155 -8.83 -9.07 11.30
C THR A 155 -7.82 -9.01 10.17
N ASP A 156 -8.24 -9.38 8.96
CA ASP A 156 -7.50 -9.21 7.70
C ASP A 156 -8.04 -7.99 6.97
N ILE A 157 -7.18 -7.01 6.72
CA ILE A 157 -7.52 -5.76 6.06
C ILE A 157 -6.80 -5.71 4.71
N GLY A 158 -7.56 -5.53 3.66
CA GLY A 158 -7.04 -5.56 2.30
C GLY A 158 -7.93 -4.85 1.29
N SER A 159 -7.77 -5.23 0.05
CA SER A 159 -8.58 -4.79 -1.09
C SER A 159 -8.75 -5.95 -2.06
N ARG A 160 -9.92 -6.08 -2.66
CA ARG A 160 -10.21 -7.08 -3.71
C ARG A 160 -9.29 -6.95 -4.93
N TYR A 161 -8.71 -5.78 -5.14
CA TYR A 161 -7.76 -5.49 -6.22
C TYR A 161 -6.29 -5.69 -5.82
N CYS A 162 -6.02 -6.00 -4.56
CA CYS A 162 -4.67 -6.23 -4.06
C CYS A 162 -4.20 -7.66 -4.35
N GLY A 163 -3.25 -7.82 -5.27
CA GLY A 163 -2.72 -9.14 -5.65
C GLY A 163 -2.06 -9.91 -4.50
N SER A 164 -1.39 -9.23 -3.57
CA SER A 164 -0.80 -9.83 -2.37
C SER A 164 -1.89 -10.27 -1.37
N CYS A 165 -3.00 -9.56 -1.24
CA CYS A 165 -4.10 -9.92 -0.35
C CYS A 165 -4.74 -11.28 -0.72
N LYS A 166 -4.80 -11.59 -2.02
CA LYS A 166 -5.30 -12.90 -2.49
C LYS A 166 -4.50 -14.09 -1.95
N LYS A 167 -3.23 -13.87 -1.59
CA LYS A 167 -2.35 -14.91 -1.01
C LYS A 167 -2.59 -15.14 0.48
N VAL A 168 -3.30 -14.25 1.17
CA VAL A 168 -3.69 -14.42 2.59
C VAL A 168 -4.81 -15.46 2.73
N LYS A 169 -5.72 -15.51 1.75
CA LYS A 169 -6.91 -16.36 1.82
C LYS A 169 -6.65 -17.84 2.19
N PRO A 170 -5.70 -18.56 1.57
CA PRO A 170 -5.41 -19.95 1.97
C PRO A 170 -4.96 -20.08 3.43
N VAL A 171 -4.25 -19.09 3.95
CA VAL A 171 -3.82 -19.06 5.36
C VAL A 171 -5.04 -18.89 6.28
N LEU A 172 -5.94 -17.95 5.95
CA LEU A 172 -7.17 -17.74 6.73
C LEU A 172 -8.07 -18.98 6.70
N ASP A 173 -8.18 -19.64 5.55
CA ASP A 173 -8.99 -20.87 5.41
C ASP A 173 -8.41 -22.02 6.26
N SER A 174 -7.07 -22.17 6.32
CA SER A 174 -6.40 -23.11 7.23
C SER A 174 -6.69 -22.78 8.70
N LEU A 175 -6.59 -21.52 9.09
CA LEU A 175 -6.87 -21.08 10.46
C LEU A 175 -8.34 -21.27 10.85
N ARG A 176 -9.29 -21.08 9.93
CA ARG A 176 -10.72 -21.37 10.16
C ARG A 176 -10.96 -22.85 10.46
N GLN A 177 -10.27 -23.74 9.75
CA GLN A 177 -10.36 -25.18 9.96
C GLN A 177 -9.74 -25.60 11.30
N GLU A 178 -8.57 -25.05 11.65
CA GLU A 178 -7.82 -25.42 12.84
C GLU A 178 -8.47 -24.89 14.13
N TYR A 179 -8.88 -23.62 14.13
CA TYR A 179 -9.36 -22.94 15.35
C TYR A 179 -10.87 -22.95 15.50
N GLY A 180 -11.62 -23.18 14.42
CA GLY A 180 -13.10 -23.23 14.44
C GLY A 180 -13.71 -22.00 15.12
N ALA A 181 -14.60 -22.26 16.08
CA ALA A 181 -15.28 -21.21 16.84
C ALA A 181 -14.38 -20.44 17.84
N GLN A 182 -13.16 -20.92 18.09
CA GLN A 182 -12.22 -20.27 19.03
C GLN A 182 -11.60 -18.99 18.44
N LEU A 183 -11.52 -18.86 17.12
CA LEU A 183 -10.97 -17.72 16.41
C LEU A 183 -12.00 -17.10 15.47
N LYS A 184 -12.46 -15.91 15.79
CA LYS A 184 -13.26 -15.12 14.85
C LYS A 184 -12.35 -14.47 13.82
N ILE A 185 -12.53 -14.78 12.53
CA ILE A 185 -11.84 -14.10 11.44
C ILE A 185 -12.79 -13.06 10.82
N ILE A 186 -12.32 -11.83 10.68
CA ILE A 186 -13.03 -10.71 10.07
C ILE A 186 -12.20 -10.23 8.88
N GLU A 187 -12.79 -10.24 7.69
CA GLU A 187 -12.17 -9.69 6.47
C GLU A 187 -12.74 -8.29 6.23
N VAL A 188 -11.87 -7.30 6.07
CA VAL A 188 -12.21 -5.89 5.84
C VAL A 188 -11.63 -5.47 4.50
N ASP A 189 -12.52 -5.14 3.57
CA ASP A 189 -12.16 -4.70 2.22
C ASP A 189 -12.23 -3.18 2.13
N LEU A 190 -11.20 -2.56 1.54
CA LEU A 190 -11.11 -1.09 1.39
C LEU A 190 -12.30 -0.53 0.61
N GLU A 191 -12.73 -1.23 -0.44
CA GLU A 191 -13.80 -0.78 -1.32
C GLU A 191 -15.15 -0.77 -0.61
N ASP A 192 -15.34 -1.65 0.37
CA ASP A 192 -16.60 -1.75 1.14
C ASP A 192 -16.56 -0.95 2.45
N SER A 193 -15.41 -0.91 3.14
CA SER A 193 -15.31 -0.40 4.52
C SER A 193 -14.17 0.63 4.72
N PRO A 194 -14.01 1.65 3.84
CA PRO A 194 -12.90 2.59 3.95
C PRO A 194 -12.97 3.42 5.24
N GLN A 195 -14.16 3.72 5.75
CA GLN A 195 -14.31 4.47 7.00
C GLN A 195 -13.73 3.70 8.20
N LEU A 196 -13.95 2.38 8.27
CA LEU A 196 -13.36 1.56 9.31
C LEU A 196 -11.84 1.59 9.24
N ILE A 197 -11.26 1.45 8.04
CA ILE A 197 -9.81 1.48 7.84
C ILE A 197 -9.24 2.85 8.26
N SER A 198 -9.90 3.93 7.88
CA SER A 198 -9.53 5.30 8.28
C SER A 198 -9.53 5.50 9.80
N GLU A 199 -10.52 4.96 10.52
CA GLU A 199 -10.61 5.08 11.97
C GLU A 199 -9.57 4.24 12.72
N LEU A 200 -9.10 3.13 12.14
CA LEU A 200 -8.05 2.30 12.75
C LEU A 200 -6.71 3.03 12.85
N LYS A 201 -6.39 3.93 11.91
CA LYS A 201 -5.17 4.77 11.86
C LYS A 201 -3.83 4.02 11.94
N THR A 202 -3.83 2.73 11.67
CA THR A 202 -2.63 1.87 11.74
C THR A 202 -2.29 1.21 10.41
N VAL A 203 -3.25 1.18 9.48
CA VAL A 203 -3.08 0.52 8.19
C VAL A 203 -2.21 1.39 7.28
N ASN A 204 -1.07 0.87 6.86
CA ASN A 204 -0.12 1.60 6.03
C ASN A 204 0.24 0.88 4.71
N VAL A 205 -0.09 -0.41 4.61
CA VAL A 205 0.12 -1.24 3.41
C VAL A 205 -0.78 -2.47 3.47
N PHE A 206 -1.23 -2.98 2.33
CA PHE A 206 -2.00 -4.21 2.25
C PHE A 206 -1.14 -5.43 1.88
N PRO A 207 -1.49 -6.66 2.37
CA PRO A 207 -2.47 -6.93 3.45
C PRO A 207 -1.99 -6.41 4.80
N TYR A 208 -2.92 -6.09 5.69
CA TYR A 208 -2.64 -5.71 7.06
C TYR A 208 -3.48 -6.54 8.02
N LEU A 209 -2.84 -7.24 8.95
CA LEU A 209 -3.51 -8.13 9.89
C LEU A 209 -3.40 -7.60 11.31
N ILE A 210 -4.49 -7.75 12.07
CA ILE A 210 -4.55 -7.37 13.48
C ILE A 210 -5.13 -8.55 14.26
N LEU A 211 -4.39 -9.03 15.27
CA LEU A 211 -4.88 -10.02 16.22
C LEU A 211 -5.29 -9.34 17.52
N TYR A 212 -6.52 -9.59 17.93
CA TYR A 212 -7.08 -9.10 19.17
C TYR A 212 -7.31 -10.25 20.14
N LYS A 213 -6.99 -10.04 21.42
CA LYS A 213 -7.42 -10.86 22.57
C LYS A 213 -8.24 -10.01 23.51
N GLN A 214 -9.50 -10.39 23.74
CA GLN A 214 -10.45 -9.65 24.61
C GLN A 214 -10.54 -8.15 24.21
N GLY A 215 -10.63 -7.86 22.92
CA GLY A 215 -10.71 -6.52 22.36
C GLY A 215 -9.41 -5.71 22.36
N LYS A 216 -8.30 -6.24 22.91
CA LYS A 216 -6.99 -5.57 22.91
C LYS A 216 -6.11 -6.10 21.79
N VAL A 217 -5.42 -5.22 21.07
CA VAL A 217 -4.44 -5.60 20.06
C VAL A 217 -3.26 -6.31 20.72
N VAL A 218 -2.97 -7.52 20.29
CA VAL A 218 -1.83 -8.33 20.78
C VAL A 218 -0.78 -8.59 19.71
N TYR A 219 -1.14 -8.41 18.43
CA TYR A 219 -0.21 -8.55 17.31
C TYR A 219 -0.72 -7.79 16.08
N THR A 220 0.20 -7.27 15.28
CA THR A 220 -0.06 -6.70 13.96
C THR A 220 0.97 -7.15 12.95
N LYS A 221 0.57 -7.31 11.70
CA LYS A 221 1.44 -7.70 10.59
C LYS A 221 1.07 -6.97 9.33
N SER A 222 2.05 -6.45 8.61
CA SER A 222 1.87 -5.90 7.26
C SER A 222 2.67 -6.70 6.24
N GLY A 223 2.10 -6.89 5.03
CA GLY A 223 2.70 -7.68 3.97
C GLY A 223 2.61 -9.20 4.17
N LEU A 224 3.39 -9.96 3.39
CA LEU A 224 3.29 -11.42 3.30
C LEU A 224 4.46 -12.21 3.88
N ASN A 225 5.58 -11.56 4.20
CA ASN A 225 6.77 -12.28 4.66
C ASN A 225 6.45 -13.09 5.92
N GLU A 226 6.76 -14.40 5.91
CA GLU A 226 6.56 -15.34 7.04
C GLU A 226 5.15 -15.30 7.64
N LEU A 227 4.13 -14.99 6.81
CA LEU A 227 2.78 -14.66 7.25
C LEU A 227 2.15 -15.76 8.12
N LYS A 228 2.22 -17.02 7.69
CA LYS A 228 1.59 -18.15 8.39
C LYS A 228 2.26 -18.39 9.75
N ASP A 229 3.56 -18.53 9.77
CA ASP A 229 4.34 -18.85 10.97
C ASP A 229 4.22 -17.75 12.02
N ASP A 230 4.22 -16.49 11.58
CA ASP A 230 4.04 -15.33 12.47
C ASP A 230 2.64 -15.30 13.11
N ILE A 231 1.59 -15.56 12.34
CA ILE A 231 0.21 -15.60 12.88
C ILE A 231 0.05 -16.78 13.84
N GLU A 232 0.54 -17.96 13.50
CA GLU A 232 0.47 -19.15 14.37
C GLU A 232 1.24 -18.92 15.68
N THR A 233 2.41 -18.30 15.60
CA THR A 233 3.21 -17.90 16.79
C THR A 233 2.44 -16.89 17.64
N ALA A 234 1.81 -15.89 17.03
CA ALA A 234 1.01 -14.90 17.76
C ALA A 234 -0.22 -15.53 18.42
N LEU A 235 -0.90 -16.44 17.72
CA LEU A 235 -2.06 -17.19 18.25
C LEU A 235 -1.66 -18.10 19.42
N ALA A 236 -0.52 -18.78 19.34
CA ALA A 236 -0.02 -19.63 20.43
C ALA A 236 0.26 -18.80 21.70
N LYS A 237 0.83 -17.59 21.56
CA LYS A 237 1.07 -16.65 22.68
C LYS A 237 -0.22 -16.01 23.22
N ALA A 238 -1.27 -15.99 22.40
CA ALA A 238 -2.56 -15.41 22.77
C ALA A 238 -3.51 -16.41 23.44
N LYS A 239 -3.22 -17.71 23.45
CA LYS A 239 -3.98 -18.71 24.25
C LYS A 239 -3.64 -18.57 25.72
#